data_d0d3737ece740803b781b899277daec4
#
_entry.id   d0d3737ece740803b781b899277daec4
#
_cell.length_a   1.000
_cell.length_b   1.000
_cell.length_c   1.000
_cell.angle_alpha   90.00
_cell.angle_beta   90.00
_cell.angle_gamma   90.00
#
_symmetry.space_group_name_H-M   'P 1'
#
loop_
_entity.id
_entity.type
_entity.pdbx_description
1 polymer ?
#
loop_
_entity_poly.entity_id
_entity_poly.type
_entity_poly.pdbx_seq_one_letter_code
_entity_poly.pdbx_strand_id
1 'polypeptide(L)'
;MKSENLIETCKKIESSFDLPFYIYSKISSKSNEKVISPLKIGLKITNECHFRCPYCFVSKNSEYLRYQDLKTVLSKLPQYPYEVYLTGGEATLHPKFDKIVDYIDSLGILIKLHTTGVVPLNTEKYILNNIEKFSSIQISLDSIKNFNKLRPNLIDEDPLTQIVNFCKRLQQKKFENIIVNIVISSLNVMELPEIFDFCLSNKLKYIQLSSIFTTSKRLLTNDLDYLLYYEELLTTYQKQGIIFRTAPFCHPWSLAIQKGYDYRSPLYCPAQKTEFEVDMHGDVYPCPFLHDEKHKMGNLLNNDFDEVWYSGVEELNHTNWSKNTKCKSCSLYKFCGGGCYALASVSNK
;
A
#
# COMPACT_ATOMS: atom_id res chain seq x y z
N MET A 1 6.04 24.05 -6.58
CA MET A 1 4.92 24.47 -5.69
C MET A 1 5.39 24.25 -4.26
N LYS A 2 5.29 25.23 -3.37
CA LYS A 2 5.74 25.04 -1.98
C LYS A 2 4.83 24.00 -1.31
N SER A 3 5.41 23.03 -0.64
CA SER A 3 4.72 21.89 -0.01
C SER A 3 3.71 22.33 1.06
N GLU A 4 3.92 23.46 1.72
CA GLU A 4 2.96 24.05 2.69
C GLU A 4 1.56 24.24 2.10
N ASN A 5 1.46 24.76 0.86
CA ASN A 5 0.18 24.92 0.16
C ASN A 5 -0.48 23.57 -0.20
N LEU A 6 0.32 22.51 -0.37
CA LEU A 6 -0.18 21.19 -0.68
C LEU A 6 -0.76 20.52 0.57
N ILE A 7 -0.02 20.56 1.68
CA ILE A 7 -0.45 20.01 2.97
C ILE A 7 -1.72 20.73 3.47
N GLU A 8 -1.81 22.05 3.29
CA GLU A 8 -3.00 22.82 3.64
C GLU A 8 -4.19 22.48 2.74
N THR A 9 -3.95 22.24 1.44
CA THR A 9 -4.98 21.74 0.52
C THR A 9 -5.43 20.34 0.92
N CYS A 10 -4.51 19.47 1.34
CA CYS A 10 -4.82 18.14 1.86
C CYS A 10 -5.73 18.18 3.09
N LYS A 11 -5.44 19.07 4.04
CA LYS A 11 -6.25 19.22 5.26
C LYS A 11 -7.66 19.74 4.98
N LYS A 12 -7.89 20.43 3.85
CA LYS A 12 -9.20 20.95 3.45
C LYS A 12 -10.09 19.93 2.71
N ILE A 13 -9.51 18.82 2.24
CA ILE A 13 -10.24 17.76 1.53
C ILE A 13 -10.53 16.64 2.53
N GLU A 14 -11.65 16.74 3.23
CA GLU A 14 -11.99 15.88 4.39
C GLU A 14 -12.33 14.42 4.11
N SER A 15 -12.26 13.92 2.88
CA SER A 15 -12.41 12.49 2.63
C SER A 15 -11.06 11.79 2.64
N SER A 16 -10.66 11.26 3.78
CA SER A 16 -9.36 10.67 4.06
C SER A 16 -8.94 9.48 3.16
N PHE A 17 -9.88 8.89 2.42
CA PHE A 17 -9.62 7.70 1.60
C PHE A 17 -9.07 8.03 0.20
N ASP A 18 -9.48 9.15 -0.41
CA ASP A 18 -9.13 9.51 -1.80
C ASP A 18 -8.06 10.62 -1.92
N LEU A 19 -7.67 11.21 -0.79
CA LEU A 19 -6.78 12.37 -0.76
C LEU A 19 -5.43 12.16 -1.47
N PRO A 20 -4.70 11.05 -1.25
CA PRO A 20 -3.44 10.83 -1.95
C PRO A 20 -3.60 10.81 -3.46
N PHE A 21 -4.67 10.20 -3.97
CA PHE A 21 -4.93 10.08 -5.41
C PHE A 21 -5.20 11.45 -6.07
N TYR A 22 -6.03 12.28 -5.45
CA TYR A 22 -6.35 13.61 -5.97
C TYR A 22 -5.10 14.51 -6.04
N ILE A 23 -4.28 14.48 -4.99
CA ILE A 23 -3.03 15.25 -4.94
C ILE A 23 -2.05 14.76 -6.01
N TYR A 24 -1.87 13.46 -6.14
CA TYR A 24 -1.01 12.87 -7.15
C TYR A 24 -1.46 13.25 -8.57
N SER A 25 -2.74 13.23 -8.86
CA SER A 25 -3.28 13.62 -10.16
C SER A 25 -3.05 15.11 -10.48
N LYS A 26 -3.13 15.98 -9.48
CA LYS A 26 -2.88 17.44 -9.63
C LYS A 26 -1.39 17.77 -9.79
N ILE A 27 -0.50 17.05 -9.10
CA ILE A 27 0.96 17.23 -9.22
C ILE A 27 1.44 16.68 -10.57
N SER A 28 0.96 15.50 -10.98
CA SER A 28 1.41 14.83 -12.20
C SER A 28 1.01 15.55 -13.49
N SER A 29 -0.09 16.29 -13.46
CA SER A 29 -0.56 17.01 -14.64
C SER A 29 0.32 18.22 -15.04
N LYS A 30 1.27 18.62 -14.20
CA LYS A 30 2.02 19.86 -14.38
C LYS A 30 3.53 19.73 -14.56
N SER A 31 4.18 18.62 -14.17
CA SER A 31 5.62 18.49 -14.38
C SER A 31 6.15 17.06 -14.13
N ASN A 32 7.26 16.71 -14.81
CA ASN A 32 8.15 15.62 -14.43
C ASN A 32 8.98 15.95 -13.17
N GLU A 33 8.71 17.07 -12.49
CA GLU A 33 9.48 17.53 -11.36
C GLU A 33 9.09 16.79 -10.08
N LYS A 34 10.08 16.34 -9.34
CA LYS A 34 9.92 15.81 -7.98
C LYS A 34 9.46 16.91 -7.04
N VAL A 35 8.66 16.56 -6.05
CA VAL A 35 8.41 17.46 -4.91
C VAL A 35 9.67 17.61 -4.06
N ILE A 36 9.79 18.70 -3.34
CA ILE A 36 10.97 18.99 -2.50
C ILE A 36 11.18 17.92 -1.42
N SER A 37 10.11 17.37 -0.88
CA SER A 37 10.09 16.30 0.12
C SER A 37 8.96 15.33 -0.18
N PRO A 38 9.08 14.04 0.15
CA PRO A 38 8.01 13.07 -0.08
C PRO A 38 6.77 13.46 0.72
N LEU A 39 5.61 13.27 0.11
CA LEU A 39 4.32 13.45 0.79
C LEU A 39 3.96 12.23 1.63
N LYS A 40 4.50 11.07 1.26
CA LYS A 40 4.24 9.81 1.92
C LYS A 40 5.50 8.97 2.00
N ILE A 41 5.68 8.31 3.14
CA ILE A 41 6.82 7.41 3.37
C ILE A 41 6.30 6.07 3.89
N GLY A 42 6.78 4.98 3.28
CA GLY A 42 6.68 3.65 3.84
C GLY A 42 7.84 3.39 4.80
N LEU A 43 7.54 2.95 5.99
CA LEU A 43 8.52 2.48 6.95
C LEU A 43 8.36 0.98 7.16
N LYS A 44 9.28 0.21 6.59
CA LYS A 44 9.37 -1.22 6.82
C LYS A 44 10.14 -1.46 8.12
N ILE A 45 9.39 -1.51 9.24
CA ILE A 45 9.98 -1.50 10.58
C ILE A 45 10.46 -2.86 11.08
N THR A 46 10.04 -3.96 10.44
CA THR A 46 10.49 -5.32 10.76
C THR A 46 10.32 -6.28 9.59
N ASN A 47 11.12 -7.34 9.57
CA ASN A 47 10.94 -8.50 8.69
C ASN A 47 10.19 -9.66 9.37
N GLU A 48 9.98 -9.60 10.69
CA GLU A 48 9.28 -10.65 11.41
C GLU A 48 7.80 -10.71 11.03
N CYS A 49 7.25 -11.92 10.89
CA CYS A 49 5.84 -12.15 10.54
C CYS A 49 5.39 -13.54 10.95
N HIS A 50 4.15 -13.69 11.35
CA HIS A 50 3.51 -14.98 11.62
C HIS A 50 3.19 -15.79 10.35
N PHE A 51 3.11 -15.12 9.19
CA PHE A 51 2.67 -15.74 7.94
C PHE A 51 3.82 -16.05 6.99
N ARG A 52 3.60 -17.04 6.12
CA ARG A 52 4.51 -17.47 5.05
C ARG A 52 3.80 -17.47 3.70
N CYS A 53 3.20 -16.30 3.35
CA CYS A 53 2.46 -16.14 2.10
C CYS A 53 3.35 -16.45 0.89
N PRO A 54 2.91 -17.30 -0.06
CA PRO A 54 3.75 -17.74 -1.19
C PRO A 54 4.08 -16.64 -2.20
N TYR A 55 3.38 -15.50 -2.13
CA TYR A 55 3.62 -14.31 -2.95
C TYR A 55 4.38 -13.21 -2.19
N CYS A 56 4.75 -13.44 -0.92
CA CYS A 56 5.41 -12.41 -0.12
C CYS A 56 6.86 -12.21 -0.58
N PHE A 57 7.20 -10.98 -0.90
CA PHE A 57 8.55 -10.58 -1.31
C PHE A 57 9.44 -10.17 -0.13
N VAL A 58 8.90 -10.16 1.10
CA VAL A 58 9.66 -9.82 2.31
C VAL A 58 10.40 -11.07 2.81
N SER A 59 11.72 -10.97 2.95
CA SER A 59 12.52 -11.98 3.65
C SER A 59 12.11 -12.07 5.11
N LYS A 60 11.84 -13.29 5.61
CA LYS A 60 11.34 -13.49 6.97
C LYS A 60 12.51 -13.79 7.92
N ASN A 61 12.87 -12.79 8.73
CA ASN A 61 13.87 -12.87 9.78
C ASN A 61 13.47 -11.95 10.95
N SER A 62 14.23 -11.95 12.04
CA SER A 62 13.97 -11.14 13.24
C SER A 62 14.74 -9.82 13.21
N GLU A 63 14.81 -9.15 12.07
CA GLU A 63 15.41 -7.83 11.95
C GLU A 63 14.38 -6.73 12.21
N TYR A 64 14.83 -5.66 12.84
CA TYR A 64 14.00 -4.53 13.26
C TYR A 64 14.70 -3.21 12.99
N LEU A 65 13.92 -2.22 12.55
CA LEU A 65 14.37 -0.83 12.49
C LEU A 65 14.65 -0.32 13.92
N ARG A 66 15.89 0.07 14.19
CA ARG A 66 16.20 0.63 15.50
C ARG A 66 15.48 1.97 15.70
N TYR A 67 14.92 2.19 16.90
CA TYR A 67 14.20 3.43 17.22
C TYR A 67 15.05 4.69 16.95
N GLN A 68 16.36 4.65 17.21
CA GLN A 68 17.26 5.76 16.93
C GLN A 68 17.44 6.00 15.43
N ASP A 69 17.48 4.93 14.63
CA ASP A 69 17.60 5.03 13.17
C ASP A 69 16.35 5.66 12.56
N LEU A 70 15.16 5.29 13.03
CA LEU A 70 13.93 5.97 12.68
C LEU A 70 14.01 7.48 12.89
N LYS A 71 14.49 7.90 14.07
CA LYS A 71 14.64 9.32 14.38
C LYS A 71 15.62 10.00 13.43
N THR A 72 16.75 9.35 13.13
CA THR A 72 17.74 9.85 12.17
C THR A 72 17.13 10.00 10.78
N VAL A 73 16.43 8.99 10.29
CA VAL A 73 15.76 9.01 8.98
C VAL A 73 14.79 10.19 8.88
N LEU A 74 13.88 10.33 9.84
CA LEU A 74 12.87 11.40 9.81
C LEU A 74 13.49 12.79 10.00
N SER A 75 14.56 12.94 10.79
CA SER A 75 15.21 14.22 11.00
C SER A 75 15.98 14.74 9.77
N LYS A 76 16.34 13.87 8.82
CA LYS A 76 17.02 14.27 7.57
C LYS A 76 16.06 14.81 6.51
N LEU A 77 14.76 14.62 6.67
CA LEU A 77 13.78 15.11 5.71
C LEU A 77 13.66 16.63 5.78
N PRO A 78 13.72 17.37 4.65
CA PRO A 78 13.58 18.83 4.65
C PRO A 78 12.20 19.27 5.15
N GLN A 79 11.18 18.42 4.99
CA GLN A 79 9.86 18.57 5.56
C GLN A 79 9.30 17.21 5.93
N TYR A 80 8.53 17.13 7.03
CA TYR A 80 7.86 15.90 7.39
C TYR A 80 6.81 15.53 6.34
N PRO A 81 6.65 14.22 6.05
CA PRO A 81 5.62 13.75 5.12
C PRO A 81 4.23 14.01 5.70
N TYR A 82 3.25 14.08 4.83
CA TYR A 82 1.85 14.13 5.26
C TYR A 82 1.40 12.82 5.93
N GLU A 83 1.86 11.67 5.40
CA GLU A 83 1.50 10.34 5.88
C GLU A 83 2.72 9.43 5.94
N VAL A 84 2.80 8.65 7.01
CA VAL A 84 3.69 7.49 7.12
C VAL A 84 2.83 6.23 7.19
N TYR A 85 3.15 5.21 6.38
CA TYR A 85 2.58 3.88 6.60
C TYR A 85 3.63 2.95 7.21
N LEU A 86 3.23 2.35 8.35
CA LEU A 86 4.03 1.33 9.02
C LEU A 86 3.75 -0.03 8.39
N THR A 87 4.80 -0.71 7.96
CA THR A 87 4.73 -2.00 7.28
C THR A 87 5.93 -2.88 7.64
N GLY A 88 6.08 -3.99 6.94
CA GLY A 88 7.21 -4.90 7.12
C GLY A 88 6.82 -6.34 6.83
N GLY A 89 7.22 -7.26 7.68
CA GLY A 89 6.59 -8.56 7.80
C GLY A 89 5.21 -8.40 8.43
N GLU A 90 5.18 -8.19 9.75
CA GLU A 90 4.03 -7.75 10.53
C GLU A 90 4.50 -6.64 11.46
N ALA A 91 4.12 -5.40 11.15
CA ALA A 91 4.61 -4.21 11.87
C ALA A 91 4.34 -4.27 13.39
N THR A 92 3.22 -4.88 13.79
CA THR A 92 2.79 -4.99 15.19
C THR A 92 3.67 -5.91 16.05
N LEU A 93 4.57 -6.69 15.42
CA LEU A 93 5.58 -7.51 16.11
C LEU A 93 6.82 -6.71 16.53
N HIS A 94 6.95 -5.46 16.10
CA HIS A 94 8.12 -4.67 16.45
C HIS A 94 8.16 -4.41 17.97
N PRO A 95 9.27 -4.73 18.68
CA PRO A 95 9.32 -4.67 20.15
C PRO A 95 9.18 -3.26 20.73
N LYS A 96 9.32 -2.22 19.91
CA LYS A 96 9.14 -0.81 20.28
C LYS A 96 8.05 -0.15 19.42
N PHE A 97 7.04 -0.91 19.02
CA PHE A 97 5.94 -0.42 18.17
C PHE A 97 5.29 0.84 18.77
N ASP A 98 4.97 0.81 20.05
CA ASP A 98 4.40 1.92 20.80
C ASP A 98 5.26 3.20 20.69
N LYS A 99 6.57 3.09 20.95
CA LYS A 99 7.49 4.23 20.88
C LYS A 99 7.63 4.80 19.47
N ILE A 100 7.58 3.94 18.46
CA ILE A 100 7.60 4.35 17.05
C ILE A 100 6.37 5.17 16.73
N VAL A 101 5.18 4.67 17.08
CA VAL A 101 3.90 5.36 16.87
C VAL A 101 3.88 6.69 17.63
N ASP A 102 4.24 6.69 18.91
CA ASP A 102 4.27 7.91 19.74
C ASP A 102 5.19 8.99 19.15
N TYR A 103 6.35 8.58 18.65
CA TYR A 103 7.30 9.52 18.05
C TYR A 103 6.76 10.13 16.76
N ILE A 104 6.23 9.31 15.84
CA ILE A 104 5.68 9.79 14.56
C ILE A 104 4.48 10.71 14.81
N ASP A 105 3.59 10.34 15.73
CA ASP A 105 2.45 11.17 16.14
C ASP A 105 2.89 12.52 16.73
N SER A 106 3.95 12.53 17.56
CA SER A 106 4.51 13.77 18.12
C SER A 106 5.05 14.75 17.08
N LEU A 107 5.32 14.29 15.87
CA LEU A 107 5.74 15.11 14.72
C LEU A 107 4.55 15.63 13.90
N GLY A 108 3.32 15.29 14.28
CA GLY A 108 2.09 15.66 13.57
C GLY A 108 1.89 14.94 12.23
N ILE A 109 2.52 13.79 12.05
CA ILE A 109 2.45 12.98 10.83
C ILE A 109 1.30 11.99 10.95
N LEU A 110 0.45 11.87 9.93
CA LEU A 110 -0.61 10.87 9.90
C LEU A 110 -0.02 9.45 9.80
N ILE A 111 -0.52 8.54 10.64
CA ILE A 111 -0.03 7.17 10.68
C ILE A 111 -1.05 6.23 10.08
N LYS A 112 -0.62 5.48 9.06
CA LYS A 112 -1.35 4.33 8.52
C LYS A 112 -0.66 3.05 8.95
N LEU A 113 -1.40 2.10 9.48
CA LEU A 113 -0.89 0.79 9.84
C LEU A 113 -1.27 -0.25 8.79
N HIS A 114 -0.28 -0.96 8.24
CA HIS A 114 -0.50 -2.18 7.47
C HIS A 114 -0.23 -3.39 8.36
N THR A 115 -1.23 -4.23 8.54
CA THR A 115 -1.14 -5.40 9.42
C THR A 115 -1.82 -6.62 8.81
N THR A 116 -1.42 -7.78 9.24
CA THR A 116 -2.12 -9.04 8.97
C THR A 116 -3.46 -9.12 9.69
N GLY A 117 -3.66 -8.32 10.74
CA GLY A 117 -4.81 -8.35 11.62
C GLY A 117 -4.69 -9.39 12.76
N VAL A 118 -3.60 -10.15 12.79
CA VAL A 118 -3.19 -11.00 13.92
C VAL A 118 -2.17 -10.23 14.73
N VAL A 119 -2.65 -9.54 15.75
CA VAL A 119 -1.89 -8.55 16.52
C VAL A 119 -1.59 -9.09 17.93
N PRO A 120 -0.34 -9.00 18.42
CA PRO A 120 -0.02 -9.37 19.80
C PRO A 120 -0.86 -8.59 20.81
N LEU A 121 -1.32 -9.27 21.86
CA LEU A 121 -2.28 -8.71 22.83
C LEU A 121 -1.85 -7.35 23.41
N ASN A 122 -0.57 -7.17 23.74
CA ASN A 122 -0.08 -5.92 24.30
C ASN A 122 -0.10 -4.79 23.25
N THR A 123 0.31 -5.09 22.01
CA THR A 123 0.27 -4.12 20.90
C THR A 123 -1.16 -3.78 20.53
N GLU A 124 -2.07 -4.75 20.56
CA GLU A 124 -3.49 -4.51 20.34
C GLU A 124 -4.09 -3.57 21.39
N LYS A 125 -3.82 -3.83 22.66
CA LYS A 125 -4.24 -2.92 23.76
C LYS A 125 -3.73 -1.51 23.55
N TYR A 126 -2.46 -1.37 23.13
CA TYR A 126 -1.88 -0.06 22.83
C TYR A 126 -2.65 0.62 21.67
N ILE A 127 -2.88 -0.08 20.54
CA ILE A 127 -3.62 0.45 19.40
C ILE A 127 -5.02 0.91 19.80
N LEU A 128 -5.76 0.07 20.52
CA LEU A 128 -7.13 0.37 20.94
C LEU A 128 -7.24 1.54 21.95
N ASN A 129 -6.19 1.79 22.73
CA ASN A 129 -6.15 2.90 23.68
C ASN A 129 -5.60 4.20 23.08
N ASN A 130 -5.02 4.15 21.89
CA ASN A 130 -4.43 5.28 21.17
C ASN A 130 -4.93 5.29 19.72
N ILE A 131 -6.18 4.93 19.52
CA ILE A 131 -6.74 4.74 18.16
C ILE A 131 -6.76 6.03 17.33
N GLU A 132 -6.84 7.18 18.00
CA GLU A 132 -6.81 8.52 17.39
C GLU A 132 -5.48 8.86 16.71
N LYS A 133 -4.38 8.16 17.05
CA LYS A 133 -3.07 8.32 16.38
C LYS A 133 -3.04 7.71 14.98
N PHE A 134 -4.01 6.85 14.64
CA PHE A 134 -4.05 6.17 13.37
C PHE A 134 -5.07 6.81 12.42
N SER A 135 -4.60 7.25 11.25
CA SER A 135 -5.48 7.74 10.18
C SER A 135 -6.26 6.61 9.52
N SER A 136 -5.65 5.44 9.40
CA SER A 136 -6.29 4.22 8.89
C SER A 136 -5.52 2.96 9.30
N ILE A 137 -6.23 1.83 9.39
CA ILE A 137 -5.64 0.51 9.61
C ILE A 137 -6.02 -0.38 8.44
N GLN A 138 -5.00 -0.82 7.69
CA GLN A 138 -5.16 -1.71 6.56
C GLN A 138 -4.88 -3.14 7.00
N ILE A 139 -5.88 -3.99 6.86
CA ILE A 139 -5.86 -5.40 7.28
C ILE A 139 -5.84 -6.29 6.05
N SER A 140 -4.91 -7.23 6.01
CA SER A 140 -4.78 -8.16 4.89
C SER A 140 -5.74 -9.33 5.02
N LEU A 141 -6.65 -9.50 4.04
CA LEU A 141 -7.63 -10.58 4.01
C LEU A 141 -7.83 -11.06 2.55
N ASP A 142 -7.00 -11.99 2.10
CA ASP A 142 -6.97 -12.37 0.68
C ASP A 142 -8.02 -13.41 0.31
N SER A 143 -8.56 -14.15 1.27
CA SER A 143 -9.52 -15.24 1.05
C SER A 143 -10.22 -15.63 2.34
N ILE A 144 -11.38 -16.22 2.23
CA ILE A 144 -12.12 -16.87 3.32
C ILE A 144 -11.91 -18.39 3.23
N LYS A 145 -12.19 -18.97 2.05
CA LYS A 145 -12.14 -20.43 1.81
C LYS A 145 -10.70 -20.96 1.65
N ASN A 146 -9.86 -20.20 0.96
CA ASN A 146 -8.48 -20.57 0.67
C ASN A 146 -7.47 -19.84 1.58
N PHE A 147 -7.91 -19.33 2.74
CA PHE A 147 -7.08 -18.51 3.62
C PHE A 147 -5.71 -19.13 3.89
N ASN A 148 -5.68 -20.37 4.40
CA ASN A 148 -4.42 -21.06 4.73
C ASN A 148 -3.56 -21.41 3.51
N LYS A 149 -4.11 -21.46 2.29
CA LYS A 149 -3.31 -21.66 1.06
C LYS A 149 -2.61 -20.37 0.65
N LEU A 150 -3.28 -19.23 0.79
CA LEU A 150 -2.75 -17.92 0.45
C LEU A 150 -1.92 -17.32 1.59
N ARG A 151 -2.27 -17.64 2.82
CA ARG A 151 -1.63 -17.11 4.03
C ARG A 151 -1.31 -18.24 5.03
N PRO A 152 -0.43 -19.19 4.68
CA PRO A 152 0.06 -20.17 5.65
C PRO A 152 0.64 -19.45 6.87
N ASN A 153 0.30 -19.92 8.07
CA ASN A 153 0.68 -19.27 9.31
C ASN A 153 1.39 -20.22 10.26
N LEU A 154 2.03 -19.66 11.28
CA LEU A 154 2.81 -20.35 12.31
C LEU A 154 2.13 -20.27 13.69
N ILE A 155 0.85 -19.92 13.71
CA ILE A 155 0.06 -19.75 14.95
C ILE A 155 -0.93 -20.90 15.10
N ASP A 156 -1.21 -21.29 16.34
CA ASP A 156 -2.10 -22.42 16.64
C ASP A 156 -3.58 -22.04 16.56
N GLU A 157 -3.91 -20.77 16.75
CA GLU A 157 -5.29 -20.27 16.71
C GLU A 157 -5.72 -19.92 15.29
N ASP A 158 -7.04 -20.00 15.02
CA ASP A 158 -7.60 -19.60 13.72
C ASP A 158 -7.39 -18.11 13.43
N PRO A 159 -6.55 -17.77 12.43
CA PRO A 159 -6.20 -16.39 12.14
C PRO A 159 -7.39 -15.57 11.64
N LEU A 160 -8.33 -16.19 10.91
CA LEU A 160 -9.50 -15.49 10.39
C LEU A 160 -10.38 -14.98 11.53
N THR A 161 -10.60 -15.81 12.54
CA THR A 161 -11.33 -15.42 13.77
C THR A 161 -10.63 -14.28 14.49
N GLN A 162 -9.29 -14.32 14.61
CA GLN A 162 -8.52 -13.23 15.25
C GLN A 162 -8.68 -11.92 14.47
N ILE A 163 -8.55 -11.95 13.14
CA ILE A 163 -8.74 -10.79 12.24
C ILE A 163 -10.13 -10.17 12.44
N VAL A 164 -11.18 -11.00 12.41
CA VAL A 164 -12.57 -10.53 12.60
C VAL A 164 -12.76 -9.90 13.97
N ASN A 165 -12.22 -10.53 15.01
CA ASN A 165 -12.32 -10.01 16.36
C ASN A 165 -11.57 -8.69 16.52
N PHE A 166 -10.40 -8.54 15.91
CA PHE A 166 -9.67 -7.27 15.90
C PHE A 166 -10.48 -6.17 15.18
N CYS A 167 -11.06 -6.44 14.00
CA CYS A 167 -11.95 -5.50 13.31
C CYS A 167 -13.12 -5.07 14.20
N LYS A 168 -13.78 -6.01 14.88
CA LYS A 168 -14.90 -5.72 15.79
C LYS A 168 -14.48 -4.82 16.95
N ARG A 169 -13.30 -5.05 17.55
CA ARG A 169 -12.79 -4.20 18.65
C ARG A 169 -12.45 -2.79 18.17
N LEU A 170 -11.90 -2.63 16.96
CA LEU A 170 -11.71 -1.32 16.32
C LEU A 170 -13.03 -0.58 16.13
N GLN A 171 -14.06 -1.28 15.63
CA GLN A 171 -15.41 -0.71 15.44
C GLN A 171 -16.06 -0.32 16.77
N GLN A 172 -15.86 -1.09 17.85
CA GLN A 172 -16.33 -0.73 19.20
C GLN A 172 -15.70 0.59 19.69
N LYS A 173 -14.48 0.90 19.25
CA LYS A 173 -13.81 2.20 19.48
C LYS A 173 -14.29 3.30 18.51
N LYS A 174 -15.32 3.04 17.70
CA LYS A 174 -15.84 3.95 16.66
C LYS A 174 -14.80 4.29 15.57
N PHE A 175 -13.82 3.44 15.36
CA PHE A 175 -12.84 3.60 14.31
C PHE A 175 -13.40 3.07 12.99
N GLU A 176 -13.63 3.96 12.04
CA GLU A 176 -14.28 3.62 10.76
C GLU A 176 -13.30 3.35 9.62
N ASN A 177 -12.06 3.86 9.72
CA ASN A 177 -11.07 3.79 8.64
C ASN A 177 -10.33 2.44 8.62
N ILE A 178 -11.09 1.34 8.67
CA ILE A 178 -10.59 -0.03 8.50
C ILE A 178 -10.62 -0.36 7.01
N ILE A 179 -9.45 -0.64 6.43
CA ILE A 179 -9.29 -0.96 5.01
C ILE A 179 -8.97 -2.45 4.89
N VAL A 180 -9.78 -3.21 4.20
CA VAL A 180 -9.46 -4.61 3.87
C VAL A 180 -8.63 -4.63 2.59
N ASN A 181 -7.40 -5.13 2.67
CA ASN A 181 -6.53 -5.32 1.49
C ASN A 181 -6.61 -6.75 1.00
N ILE A 182 -6.94 -6.91 -0.27
CA ILE A 182 -7.05 -8.20 -0.96
C ILE A 182 -6.02 -8.23 -2.07
N VAL A 183 -5.03 -9.13 -1.99
CA VAL A 183 -4.10 -9.40 -3.08
C VAL A 183 -4.75 -10.40 -4.02
N ILE A 184 -5.10 -9.95 -5.23
CA ILE A 184 -5.80 -10.78 -6.22
C ILE A 184 -4.82 -11.77 -6.86
N SER A 185 -5.22 -13.02 -6.91
CA SER A 185 -4.48 -14.13 -7.51
C SER A 185 -5.43 -15.11 -8.19
N SER A 186 -4.89 -16.06 -8.94
CA SER A 186 -5.68 -17.15 -9.54
C SER A 186 -6.44 -18.01 -8.51
N LEU A 187 -6.02 -17.98 -7.23
CA LEU A 187 -6.64 -18.75 -6.17
C LEU A 187 -7.85 -18.08 -5.52
N ASN A 188 -8.01 -16.77 -5.68
CA ASN A 188 -9.10 -16.03 -5.02
C ASN A 188 -9.92 -15.14 -5.95
N VAL A 189 -9.55 -14.99 -7.23
CA VAL A 189 -10.28 -14.11 -8.15
C VAL A 189 -11.78 -14.48 -8.26
N MET A 190 -12.11 -15.75 -8.25
CA MET A 190 -13.51 -16.23 -8.29
C MET A 190 -14.18 -16.23 -6.91
N GLU A 191 -13.44 -16.02 -5.84
CA GLU A 191 -13.95 -15.91 -4.46
C GLU A 191 -14.29 -14.47 -4.07
N LEU A 192 -13.97 -13.48 -4.91
CA LEU A 192 -14.20 -12.07 -4.59
C LEU A 192 -15.62 -11.72 -4.14
N PRO A 193 -16.71 -12.27 -4.75
CA PRO A 193 -18.05 -12.02 -4.28
C PRO A 193 -18.24 -12.39 -2.81
N GLU A 194 -17.80 -13.60 -2.41
CA GLU A 194 -17.94 -14.10 -1.05
C GLU A 194 -17.10 -13.27 -0.06
N ILE A 195 -15.92 -12.81 -0.47
CA ILE A 195 -15.09 -11.92 0.35
C ILE A 195 -15.80 -10.57 0.55
N PHE A 196 -16.42 -10.03 -0.50
CA PHE A 196 -17.15 -8.76 -0.41
C PHE A 196 -18.42 -8.91 0.46
N ASP A 197 -19.18 -10.02 0.32
CA ASP A 197 -20.31 -10.33 1.19
C ASP A 197 -19.88 -10.45 2.65
N PHE A 198 -18.75 -11.10 2.89
CA PHE A 198 -18.14 -11.18 4.22
C PHE A 198 -17.79 -9.79 4.77
N CYS A 199 -17.19 -8.92 3.95
CA CYS A 199 -16.88 -7.55 4.34
C CYS A 199 -18.15 -6.75 4.69
N LEU A 200 -19.19 -6.83 3.87
CA LEU A 200 -20.49 -6.19 4.13
C LEU A 200 -21.12 -6.68 5.44
N SER A 201 -21.15 -8.01 5.65
CA SER A 201 -21.72 -8.62 6.85
C SER A 201 -20.97 -8.20 8.13
N ASN A 202 -19.67 -7.88 8.03
CA ASN A 202 -18.85 -7.38 9.13
C ASN A 202 -18.71 -5.85 9.14
N LYS A 203 -19.49 -5.10 8.34
CA LYS A 203 -19.48 -3.63 8.25
C LYS A 203 -18.13 -3.04 7.85
N LEU A 204 -17.36 -3.76 7.02
CA LEU A 204 -16.07 -3.35 6.48
C LEU A 204 -16.28 -2.79 5.07
N LYS A 205 -16.43 -1.47 4.97
CA LYS A 205 -16.83 -0.80 3.72
C LYS A 205 -15.68 -0.40 2.80
N TYR A 206 -14.45 -0.30 3.31
CA TYR A 206 -13.29 0.11 2.50
C TYR A 206 -12.47 -1.10 2.07
N ILE A 207 -12.38 -1.32 0.78
CA ILE A 207 -11.63 -2.45 0.21
C ILE A 207 -10.56 -1.94 -0.75
N GLN A 208 -9.31 -2.34 -0.51
CA GLN A 208 -8.22 -2.14 -1.44
C GLN A 208 -7.96 -3.44 -2.19
N LEU A 209 -8.07 -3.40 -3.51
CA LEU A 209 -7.69 -4.50 -4.39
C LEU A 209 -6.26 -4.30 -4.85
N SER A 210 -5.40 -5.26 -4.59
CA SER A 210 -3.97 -5.21 -4.91
C SER A 210 -3.60 -6.28 -5.92
N SER A 211 -2.83 -5.91 -6.94
CA SER A 211 -2.27 -6.89 -7.87
C SER A 211 -1.18 -7.71 -7.18
N ILE A 212 -1.17 -9.00 -7.45
CA ILE A 212 -0.13 -9.88 -6.92
C ILE A 212 1.23 -9.55 -7.56
N PHE A 213 2.25 -9.41 -6.74
CA PHE A 213 3.64 -9.26 -7.18
C PHE A 213 4.37 -10.59 -6.95
N THR A 214 4.56 -11.36 -8.02
CA THR A 214 5.15 -12.70 -7.93
C THR A 214 5.73 -13.14 -9.26
N THR A 215 6.77 -13.98 -9.21
CA THR A 215 7.31 -14.72 -10.36
C THR A 215 6.59 -16.05 -10.58
N SER A 216 5.74 -16.48 -9.66
CA SER A 216 4.99 -17.73 -9.75
C SER A 216 3.83 -17.61 -10.72
N LYS A 217 3.98 -18.18 -11.92
CA LYS A 217 2.92 -18.19 -12.95
C LYS A 217 1.61 -18.83 -12.47
N ARG A 218 1.68 -19.73 -11.48
CA ARG A 218 0.48 -20.39 -10.90
C ARG A 218 -0.41 -19.46 -10.12
N LEU A 219 0.13 -18.35 -9.60
CA LEU A 219 -0.60 -17.37 -8.80
C LEU A 219 -1.06 -16.17 -9.64
N LEU A 220 -0.51 -15.99 -10.85
CA LEU A 220 -0.89 -14.87 -11.72
C LEU A 220 -2.29 -15.09 -12.28
N THR A 221 -3.02 -13.97 -12.39
CA THR A 221 -4.24 -13.86 -13.18
C THR A 221 -3.94 -13.15 -14.49
N ASN A 222 -4.67 -13.47 -15.55
CA ASN A 222 -4.71 -12.63 -16.73
C ASN A 222 -5.82 -11.58 -16.54
N ASP A 223 -5.48 -10.50 -15.86
CA ASP A 223 -6.47 -9.50 -15.45
C ASP A 223 -7.26 -8.86 -16.60
N LEU A 224 -6.73 -8.90 -17.84
CA LEU A 224 -7.45 -8.44 -19.01
C LEU A 224 -8.65 -9.37 -19.34
N ASP A 225 -8.53 -10.68 -19.09
CA ASP A 225 -9.61 -11.63 -19.33
C ASP A 225 -10.76 -11.44 -18.33
N TYR A 226 -10.46 -10.88 -17.13
CA TYR A 226 -11.43 -10.62 -16.09
C TYR A 226 -11.94 -9.17 -16.05
N LEU A 227 -11.58 -8.32 -17.03
CA LEU A 227 -11.88 -6.89 -16.95
C LEU A 227 -13.39 -6.62 -16.88
N LEU A 228 -14.20 -7.28 -17.71
CA LEU A 228 -15.67 -7.14 -17.70
C LEU A 228 -16.28 -7.71 -16.42
N TYR A 229 -15.78 -8.83 -15.97
CA TYR A 229 -16.19 -9.43 -14.68
C TYR A 229 -15.94 -8.48 -13.51
N TYR A 230 -14.75 -7.89 -13.43
CA TYR A 230 -14.46 -6.90 -12.39
C TYR A 230 -15.38 -5.68 -12.49
N GLU A 231 -15.64 -5.18 -13.70
CA GLU A 231 -16.49 -4.02 -13.89
C GLU A 231 -17.91 -4.25 -13.34
N GLU A 232 -18.51 -5.38 -13.67
CA GLU A 232 -19.85 -5.76 -13.20
C GLU A 232 -19.85 -5.98 -11.69
N LEU A 233 -18.90 -6.77 -11.18
CA LEU A 233 -18.76 -7.10 -9.78
C LEU A 233 -18.60 -5.85 -8.91
N LEU A 234 -17.61 -5.02 -9.24
CA LEU A 234 -17.29 -3.82 -8.46
C LEU A 234 -18.46 -2.82 -8.47
N THR A 235 -19.10 -2.63 -9.63
CA THR A 235 -20.28 -1.76 -9.75
C THR A 235 -21.41 -2.25 -8.86
N THR A 236 -21.63 -3.58 -8.79
CA THR A 236 -22.67 -4.19 -7.95
C THR A 236 -22.42 -3.89 -6.47
N TYR A 237 -21.21 -4.11 -6.00
CA TYR A 237 -20.87 -3.92 -4.58
C TYR A 237 -20.71 -2.45 -4.19
N GLN A 238 -20.31 -1.57 -5.11
CA GLN A 238 -20.34 -0.12 -4.88
C GLN A 238 -21.76 0.38 -4.58
N LYS A 239 -22.77 -0.12 -5.31
CA LYS A 239 -24.20 0.20 -5.03
C LYS A 239 -24.65 -0.30 -3.65
N GLN A 240 -24.00 -1.30 -3.09
CA GLN A 240 -24.23 -1.82 -1.74
C GLN A 240 -23.43 -1.10 -0.65
N GLY A 241 -22.64 -0.10 -1.01
CA GLY A 241 -21.90 0.75 -0.07
C GLY A 241 -20.43 0.39 0.15
N ILE A 242 -19.87 -0.54 -0.63
CA ILE A 242 -18.40 -0.77 -0.62
C ILE A 242 -17.71 0.34 -1.41
N ILE A 243 -16.63 0.84 -0.84
CA ILE A 243 -15.74 1.83 -1.46
C ILE A 243 -14.46 1.11 -1.84
N PHE A 244 -14.22 1.00 -3.14
CA PHE A 244 -13.04 0.32 -3.66
C PHE A 244 -11.88 1.29 -3.93
N ARG A 245 -10.68 0.80 -3.68
CA ARG A 245 -9.41 1.38 -4.06
C ARG A 245 -8.53 0.32 -4.71
N THR A 246 -7.57 0.71 -5.53
CA THR A 246 -6.64 -0.20 -6.19
C THR A 246 -5.19 0.13 -5.88
N ALA A 247 -4.35 -0.90 -5.85
CA ALA A 247 -2.90 -0.78 -5.77
C ALA A 247 -2.24 -1.87 -6.66
N PRO A 248 -1.36 -1.53 -7.59
CA PRO A 248 -1.00 -0.17 -7.99
C PRO A 248 -2.11 0.51 -8.81
N PHE A 249 -2.19 1.82 -8.74
CA PHE A 249 -3.23 2.61 -9.44
C PHE A 249 -3.17 2.52 -10.97
N CYS A 250 -2.02 2.15 -11.51
CA CYS A 250 -1.78 2.01 -12.95
C CYS A 250 -2.14 0.63 -13.52
N HIS A 251 -2.83 -0.21 -12.76
CA HIS A 251 -3.26 -1.51 -13.24
C HIS A 251 -4.49 -1.39 -14.17
N PRO A 252 -4.60 -2.20 -15.26
CA PRO A 252 -5.74 -2.10 -16.19
C PRO A 252 -7.12 -2.18 -15.54
N TRP A 253 -7.33 -3.07 -14.57
CA TRP A 253 -8.62 -3.20 -13.90
C TRP A 253 -8.91 -2.08 -12.88
N SER A 254 -7.92 -1.25 -12.51
CA SER A 254 -8.18 -0.03 -11.75
C SER A 254 -9.05 0.96 -12.54
N LEU A 255 -9.03 0.87 -13.87
CA LEU A 255 -9.90 1.66 -14.74
C LEU A 255 -11.38 1.31 -14.57
N ALA A 256 -11.71 0.07 -14.23
CA ALA A 256 -13.08 -0.34 -13.95
C ALA A 256 -13.67 0.35 -12.70
N ILE A 257 -12.82 0.61 -11.70
CA ILE A 257 -13.21 1.30 -10.46
C ILE A 257 -13.37 2.81 -10.69
N GLN A 258 -12.58 3.36 -11.60
CA GLN A 258 -12.49 4.81 -11.82
C GLN A 258 -13.55 5.37 -12.78
N LYS A 259 -14.59 4.60 -13.14
CA LYS A 259 -15.72 5.10 -13.91
C LYS A 259 -16.41 6.24 -13.12
N GLY A 260 -16.16 7.47 -13.52
CA GLY A 260 -16.63 8.67 -12.85
C GLY A 260 -15.52 9.69 -12.57
N TYR A 261 -14.26 9.27 -12.65
CA TYR A 261 -13.11 10.17 -12.63
C TYR A 261 -12.75 10.61 -14.07
N ASP A 262 -12.14 11.80 -14.19
CA ASP A 262 -11.71 12.31 -15.49
C ASP A 262 -10.55 11.48 -16.06
N TYR A 263 -10.85 10.51 -16.92
CA TYR A 263 -9.88 9.64 -17.60
C TYR A 263 -8.89 10.36 -18.54
N ARG A 264 -8.94 11.68 -18.62
CA ARG A 264 -8.05 12.48 -19.48
C ARG A 264 -6.63 12.59 -18.95
N SER A 265 -6.40 12.23 -17.69
CA SER A 265 -5.04 12.18 -17.12
C SER A 265 -4.50 10.75 -17.16
N PRO A 266 -3.26 10.53 -17.65
CA PRO A 266 -2.63 9.21 -17.56
C PRO A 266 -2.50 8.78 -16.09
N LEU A 267 -2.64 7.48 -15.83
CA LEU A 267 -2.44 6.91 -14.51
C LEU A 267 -1.01 7.21 -14.03
N TYR A 268 -0.91 7.72 -12.81
CA TYR A 268 0.34 8.22 -12.26
C TYR A 268 0.95 7.26 -11.25
N CYS A 269 2.26 7.01 -11.38
CA CYS A 269 3.02 6.26 -10.40
C CYS A 269 3.68 7.24 -9.41
N PRO A 270 3.37 7.18 -8.09
CA PRO A 270 3.93 8.09 -7.09
C PRO A 270 5.38 7.73 -6.69
N ALA A 271 5.84 6.52 -7.06
CA ALA A 271 7.16 6.01 -6.70
C ALA A 271 8.26 7.00 -7.06
N GLN A 272 9.17 7.29 -6.15
CA GLN A 272 10.26 8.28 -6.20
C GLN A 272 9.88 9.72 -6.61
N LYS A 273 8.59 10.03 -6.77
CA LYS A 273 8.13 11.38 -7.13
C LYS A 273 7.49 12.09 -5.96
N THR A 274 6.64 11.38 -5.25
CA THR A 274 5.93 11.87 -4.05
C THR A 274 5.98 10.88 -2.89
N GLU A 275 6.50 9.69 -3.10
CA GLU A 275 6.68 8.67 -2.08
C GLU A 275 7.95 7.84 -2.28
N PHE A 276 8.43 7.26 -1.19
CA PHE A 276 9.43 6.20 -1.16
C PHE A 276 9.20 5.28 0.05
N GLU A 277 9.92 4.18 0.10
CA GLU A 277 9.92 3.28 1.25
C GLU A 277 11.33 3.17 1.85
N VAL A 278 11.42 3.13 3.17
CA VAL A 278 12.66 2.94 3.93
C VAL A 278 12.58 1.60 4.64
N ASP A 279 13.63 0.80 4.51
CA ASP A 279 13.73 -0.46 5.23
C ASP A 279 14.42 -0.30 6.61
N MET A 280 14.59 -1.42 7.34
CA MET A 280 15.14 -1.43 8.69
C MET A 280 16.65 -1.06 8.74
N HIS A 281 17.32 -1.04 7.61
CA HIS A 281 18.74 -0.65 7.49
C HIS A 281 18.90 0.80 7.03
N GLY A 282 17.80 1.54 6.82
CA GLY A 282 17.81 2.90 6.31
C GLY A 282 17.94 2.99 4.79
N ASP A 283 17.91 1.87 4.08
CA ASP A 283 17.94 1.80 2.64
C ASP A 283 16.61 2.29 2.06
N VAL A 284 16.70 3.11 1.01
CA VAL A 284 15.56 3.76 0.39
C VAL A 284 15.26 3.15 -0.97
N TYR A 285 13.99 2.84 -1.18
CA TYR A 285 13.47 2.24 -2.40
C TYR A 285 12.27 3.05 -2.94
N PRO A 286 12.05 3.08 -4.26
CA PRO A 286 10.98 3.88 -4.86
C PRO A 286 9.58 3.48 -4.40
N CYS A 287 9.34 2.18 -4.15
CA CYS A 287 8.07 1.63 -3.73
C CYS A 287 8.24 0.23 -3.11
N PRO A 288 7.19 -0.33 -2.45
CA PRO A 288 7.28 -1.64 -1.80
C PRO A 288 7.62 -2.81 -2.72
N PHE A 289 7.44 -2.69 -4.04
CA PHE A 289 7.71 -3.78 -5.00
C PHE A 289 9.12 -3.76 -5.59
N LEU A 290 9.92 -2.72 -5.34
CA LEU A 290 11.24 -2.53 -5.93
C LEU A 290 12.34 -2.53 -4.85
N HIS A 291 12.29 -3.53 -3.96
CA HIS A 291 13.27 -3.74 -2.88
C HIS A 291 14.41 -4.67 -3.34
N ASP A 292 15.19 -4.23 -4.31
CA ASP A 292 16.40 -4.91 -4.77
C ASP A 292 17.54 -3.90 -5.00
N GLU A 293 18.77 -4.39 -5.09
CA GLU A 293 19.96 -3.53 -5.22
C GLU A 293 19.92 -2.63 -6.47
N LYS A 294 19.29 -3.08 -7.56
CA LYS A 294 19.18 -2.29 -8.79
C LYS A 294 18.32 -1.03 -8.59
N HIS A 295 17.32 -1.12 -7.71
CA HIS A 295 16.35 -0.04 -7.50
C HIS A 295 16.57 0.72 -6.19
N LYS A 296 17.67 0.44 -5.48
CA LYS A 296 18.05 1.16 -4.28
C LYS A 296 18.44 2.60 -4.62
N MET A 297 17.77 3.56 -4.03
CA MET A 297 18.03 5.00 -4.24
C MET A 297 19.18 5.52 -3.38
N GLY A 298 19.55 4.84 -2.30
CA GLY A 298 20.57 5.20 -1.35
C GLY A 298 20.21 4.77 0.07
N ASN A 299 20.90 5.35 1.07
CA ASN A 299 20.68 5.01 2.47
C ASN A 299 20.62 6.28 3.33
N LEU A 300 19.50 6.55 3.98
CA LEU A 300 19.28 7.76 4.79
C LEU A 300 20.05 7.77 6.13
N LEU A 301 20.65 6.66 6.56
CA LEU A 301 21.57 6.69 7.70
C LEU A 301 22.96 7.19 7.31
N ASN A 302 23.37 6.96 6.07
CA ASN A 302 24.72 7.22 5.59
C ASN A 302 24.83 8.41 4.63
N ASN A 303 23.79 8.70 3.86
CA ASN A 303 23.74 9.74 2.84
C ASN A 303 22.87 10.93 3.29
N ASP A 304 23.08 12.09 2.67
CA ASP A 304 22.17 13.22 2.80
C ASP A 304 20.88 12.98 2.03
N PHE A 305 19.80 13.65 2.45
CA PHE A 305 18.48 13.48 1.84
C PHE A 305 18.49 13.77 0.33
N ASP A 306 19.11 14.86 -0.08
CA ASP A 306 19.14 15.27 -1.49
C ASP A 306 19.88 14.25 -2.37
N GLU A 307 20.98 13.67 -1.89
CA GLU A 307 21.68 12.59 -2.59
C GLU A 307 20.76 11.39 -2.84
N VAL A 308 20.00 10.98 -1.82
CA VAL A 308 19.07 9.86 -1.92
C VAL A 308 17.85 10.22 -2.77
N TRP A 309 17.24 11.38 -2.52
CA TRP A 309 15.98 11.77 -3.17
C TRP A 309 16.15 12.02 -4.67
N TYR A 310 17.26 12.69 -5.07
CA TYR A 310 17.50 13.03 -6.47
C TYR A 310 18.26 11.97 -7.26
N SER A 311 18.84 10.93 -6.62
CA SER A 311 19.45 9.79 -7.34
C SER A 311 18.43 9.09 -8.25
N GLY A 312 17.31 8.69 -7.68
CA GLY A 312 16.17 8.13 -8.40
C GLY A 312 16.49 6.86 -9.20
N VAL A 313 15.45 6.25 -9.73
CA VAL A 313 15.52 5.13 -10.68
C VAL A 313 15.09 5.64 -12.05
N GLU A 314 16.00 5.68 -13.02
CA GLU A 314 15.78 6.30 -14.35
C GLU A 314 14.56 5.70 -15.06
N GLU A 315 14.41 4.39 -15.00
CA GLU A 315 13.31 3.69 -15.65
C GLU A 315 11.92 4.15 -15.17
N LEU A 316 11.80 4.67 -13.93
CA LEU A 316 10.53 5.19 -13.41
C LEU A 316 10.20 6.61 -13.91
N ASN A 317 11.12 7.27 -14.58
CA ASN A 317 10.87 8.58 -15.19
C ASN A 317 10.10 8.46 -16.52
N HIS A 318 10.06 7.27 -17.11
CA HIS A 318 9.37 7.01 -18.37
C HIS A 318 7.93 6.52 -18.13
N THR A 319 6.97 7.00 -18.93
CA THR A 319 5.56 6.60 -18.85
C THR A 319 5.20 5.39 -19.70
N ASN A 320 6.13 4.90 -20.54
CA ASN A 320 5.87 3.86 -21.55
C ASN A 320 6.89 2.73 -21.45
N TRP A 321 6.94 2.03 -20.31
CA TRP A 321 7.89 0.94 -20.07
C TRP A 321 7.44 -0.44 -20.53
N SER A 322 6.19 -0.63 -20.94
CA SER A 322 5.75 -1.93 -21.41
C SER A 322 6.39 -2.30 -22.74
N LYS A 323 7.19 -3.37 -22.73
CA LYS A 323 7.72 -4.02 -23.93
C LYS A 323 6.69 -4.95 -24.58
N ASN A 324 5.54 -5.18 -23.95
CA ASN A 324 4.51 -6.10 -24.41
C ASN A 324 3.77 -5.51 -25.64
N THR A 325 3.82 -6.22 -26.76
CA THR A 325 3.16 -5.82 -28.01
C THR A 325 1.65 -5.72 -27.87
N LYS A 326 1.02 -6.58 -27.02
CA LYS A 326 -0.41 -6.51 -26.72
C LYS A 326 -0.79 -5.19 -26.04
N CYS A 327 0.06 -4.67 -25.16
CA CYS A 327 -0.17 -3.37 -24.54
C CYS A 327 -0.17 -2.24 -25.58
N LYS A 328 0.76 -2.25 -26.53
CA LYS A 328 0.88 -1.22 -27.57
C LYS A 328 -0.35 -1.14 -28.48
N SER A 329 -1.02 -2.25 -28.72
CA SER A 329 -2.27 -2.32 -29.49
C SER A 329 -3.54 -2.14 -28.64
N CYS A 330 -3.41 -2.04 -27.33
CA CYS A 330 -4.53 -1.89 -26.41
C CYS A 330 -5.10 -0.46 -26.45
N SER A 331 -6.41 -0.32 -26.56
CA SER A 331 -7.09 0.99 -26.54
C SER A 331 -6.88 1.77 -25.25
N LEU A 332 -6.60 1.07 -24.13
CA LEU A 332 -6.34 1.65 -22.81
C LEU A 332 -4.87 2.07 -22.63
N TYR A 333 -3.96 1.76 -23.57
CA TYR A 333 -2.52 2.02 -23.42
C TYR A 333 -2.18 3.48 -23.13
N LYS A 334 -2.87 4.40 -23.81
CA LYS A 334 -2.68 5.85 -23.62
C LYS A 334 -3.00 6.34 -22.18
N PHE A 335 -3.81 5.59 -21.44
CA PHE A 335 -4.16 5.90 -20.04
C PHE A 335 -3.29 5.11 -19.06
N CYS A 336 -3.10 3.84 -19.32
CA CYS A 336 -2.43 2.89 -18.45
C CYS A 336 -0.90 2.89 -18.58
N GLY A 337 -0.36 3.37 -19.74
CA GLY A 337 1.09 3.40 -20.02
C GLY A 337 1.77 2.03 -20.04
N GLY A 338 1.00 0.94 -20.04
CA GLY A 338 1.51 -0.43 -19.90
C GLY A 338 1.50 -0.97 -18.46
N GLY A 339 0.84 -0.26 -17.54
CA GLY A 339 0.64 -0.70 -16.16
C GLY A 339 1.78 -0.31 -15.21
N CYS A 340 1.93 -1.10 -14.15
CA CYS A 340 2.96 -0.89 -13.14
C CYS A 340 4.33 -1.40 -13.65
N TYR A 341 5.36 -0.57 -13.57
CA TYR A 341 6.73 -0.94 -13.93
C TYR A 341 7.20 -2.18 -13.16
N ALA A 342 7.00 -2.22 -11.86
CA ALA A 342 7.42 -3.34 -11.02
C ALA A 342 6.73 -4.65 -11.43
N LEU A 343 5.41 -4.63 -11.68
CA LEU A 343 4.68 -5.80 -12.16
C LEU A 343 5.14 -6.22 -13.56
N ALA A 344 5.36 -5.28 -14.47
CA ALA A 344 5.86 -5.56 -15.82
C ALA A 344 7.26 -6.17 -15.79
N SER A 345 8.12 -5.77 -14.86
CA SER A 345 9.49 -6.28 -14.73
C SER A 345 9.55 -7.76 -14.30
N VAL A 346 8.58 -8.23 -13.52
CA VAL A 346 8.48 -9.65 -13.11
C VAL A 346 7.70 -10.50 -14.11
N SER A 347 6.71 -9.92 -14.81
CA SER A 347 5.90 -10.66 -15.81
C SER A 347 6.68 -11.00 -17.07
N ASN A 348 7.77 -10.28 -17.36
CA ASN A 348 8.60 -10.46 -18.55
C ASN A 348 9.81 -11.38 -18.31
N LYS A 349 9.94 -11.98 -17.13
CA LYS A 349 10.88 -13.05 -16.78
C LYS A 349 10.18 -14.41 -16.80
#